data_484c04991a8fcaf6cd47744bcfb8188b
#
_entry.id   484c04991a8fcaf6cd47744bcfb8188b
#
_cell.length_a   1.000
_cell.length_b   1.000
_cell.length_c   1.000
_cell.angle_alpha   90.00
_cell.angle_beta   90.00
_cell.angle_gamma   90.00
#
_symmetry.space_group_name_H-M   'P 1'
#
loop_
_entity.id
_entity.type
_entity.pdbx_description
1 polymer ?
#
loop_
_entity_poly.entity_id
_entity_poly.type
_entity_poly.pdbx_seq_one_letter_code
_entity_poly.pdbx_strand_id
1 'polypeptide(L)'
;MAKNLVIGGSPANAKTIEKFLGKDYQVESSFGHIADLPSKEIGVDIENNFKPKYEVSADKKAVVKKLKDLSKKAEMVWLASDEDREGEAIAWHLAEELKLKEENTKRIVFHEITKTAIQKAIENPRTIDYNLVNAQQARRVLDRLVGYELSPVLWKKVRAGLSAGRVQSVSVRLIVEREREIDGFNTESSFSITAEFVAANGKSFKAKLPKNFKTQEEAQAFLEKNIGAEFKVSDLET
;
A
#
# COMPACT_ATOMS: atom_id res chain seq x y z
N MET A 1 22.18 16.11 -24.92
CA MET A 1 21.18 15.11 -24.56
C MET A 1 21.55 14.58 -23.19
N ALA A 2 20.59 14.30 -22.34
CA ALA A 2 20.87 13.72 -21.02
C ALA A 2 21.51 12.34 -21.20
N LYS A 3 22.56 12.07 -20.42
CA LYS A 3 23.27 10.77 -20.48
C LYS A 3 22.50 9.65 -19.77
N ASN A 4 21.68 10.02 -18.80
CA ASN A 4 20.96 9.13 -17.94
C ASN A 4 19.44 9.29 -18.12
N LEU A 5 18.73 8.19 -18.29
CA LEU A 5 17.27 8.13 -18.28
C LEU A 5 16.79 7.48 -17.00
N VAL A 6 16.01 8.19 -16.19
CA VAL A 6 15.34 7.64 -15.00
C VAL A 6 13.88 7.38 -15.36
N ILE A 7 13.39 6.17 -15.14
CA ILE A 7 12.00 5.79 -15.40
C ILE A 7 11.32 5.49 -14.06
N GLY A 8 10.40 6.36 -13.64
CA GLY A 8 9.59 6.20 -12.43
C GLY A 8 8.18 5.72 -12.70
N GLY A 9 7.47 5.31 -11.63
CA GLY A 9 6.08 4.86 -11.72
C GLY A 9 5.08 6.03 -11.89
N SER A 10 5.33 7.17 -11.24
CA SER A 10 4.40 8.31 -11.17
C SER A 10 4.92 9.56 -11.92
N PRO A 11 4.10 10.20 -12.75
CA PRO A 11 4.47 11.44 -13.44
C PRO A 11 4.56 12.66 -12.52
N ALA A 12 3.83 12.65 -11.40
CA ALA A 12 3.77 13.77 -10.47
C ALA A 12 5.14 14.13 -9.89
N ASN A 13 5.99 13.13 -9.72
CA ASN A 13 7.29 13.26 -9.09
C ASN A 13 8.45 13.45 -10.08
N ALA A 14 8.22 13.18 -11.37
CA ALA A 14 9.28 13.18 -12.39
C ALA A 14 10.04 14.50 -12.43
N LYS A 15 9.34 15.64 -12.50
CA LYS A 15 9.98 16.97 -12.54
C LYS A 15 10.77 17.29 -11.28
N THR A 16 10.30 16.87 -10.12
CA THR A 16 10.99 17.10 -8.84
C THR A 16 12.27 16.27 -8.76
N ILE A 17 12.19 15.00 -9.15
CA ILE A 17 13.35 14.09 -9.20
C ILE A 17 14.40 14.64 -10.19
N GLU A 18 13.99 15.05 -11.39
CA GLU A 18 14.85 15.61 -12.41
C GLU A 18 15.59 16.85 -11.90
N LYS A 19 14.88 17.76 -11.18
CA LYS A 19 15.48 18.93 -10.55
C LYS A 19 16.56 18.56 -9.51
N PHE A 20 16.36 17.48 -8.77
CA PHE A 20 17.31 17.04 -7.74
C PHE A 20 18.55 16.36 -8.35
N LEU A 21 18.39 15.66 -9.46
CA LEU A 21 19.48 14.95 -10.14
C LEU A 21 20.30 15.83 -11.09
N GLY A 22 19.69 16.90 -11.62
CA GLY A 22 20.38 17.87 -12.49
C GLY A 22 20.35 17.51 -13.98
N LYS A 23 21.12 18.29 -14.80
CA LYS A 23 20.99 18.31 -16.26
C LYS A 23 21.43 17.03 -16.99
N ASP A 24 22.21 16.16 -16.33
CA ASP A 24 22.67 14.91 -16.92
C ASP A 24 21.60 13.80 -16.87
N TYR A 25 20.48 14.06 -16.20
CA TYR A 25 19.37 13.12 -16.03
C TYR A 25 18.10 13.64 -16.68
N GLN A 26 17.44 12.78 -17.44
CA GLN A 26 16.08 12.96 -17.92
C GLN A 26 15.18 12.01 -17.14
N VAL A 27 14.08 12.52 -16.59
CA VAL A 27 13.15 11.71 -15.79
C VAL A 27 11.82 11.58 -16.51
N GLU A 28 11.41 10.34 -16.72
CA GLU A 28 10.15 9.98 -17.38
C GLU A 28 9.30 9.07 -16.49
N SER A 29 8.03 8.94 -16.80
CA SER A 29 7.12 8.05 -16.08
C SER A 29 6.59 6.94 -16.99
N SER A 30 6.49 5.72 -16.43
CA SER A 30 5.76 4.60 -17.04
C SER A 30 4.24 4.67 -16.78
N PHE A 31 3.80 5.53 -15.86
CA PHE A 31 2.42 5.57 -15.37
C PHE A 31 1.97 4.22 -14.78
N GLY A 32 2.82 3.58 -14.00
CA GLY A 32 2.61 2.27 -13.39
C GLY A 32 2.96 1.12 -14.31
N HIS A 33 2.20 0.03 -14.22
CA HIS A 33 2.39 -1.15 -15.07
C HIS A 33 2.19 -0.84 -16.55
N ILE A 34 3.10 -1.35 -17.39
CA ILE A 34 3.05 -1.18 -18.84
C ILE A 34 2.57 -2.45 -19.56
N ALA A 35 2.67 -3.59 -18.92
CA ALA A 35 2.25 -4.87 -19.43
C ALA A 35 1.42 -5.64 -18.40
N ASP A 36 0.50 -6.45 -18.88
CA ASP A 36 -0.36 -7.32 -18.07
C ASP A 36 -0.76 -8.57 -18.87
N LEU A 37 -1.40 -9.54 -18.20
CA LEU A 37 -2.03 -10.68 -18.85
C LEU A 37 -3.16 -10.21 -19.78
N PRO A 38 -3.40 -10.89 -20.92
CA PRO A 38 -4.47 -10.52 -21.86
C PRO A 38 -5.82 -10.38 -21.18
N SER A 39 -6.63 -9.42 -21.63
CA SER A 39 -7.94 -9.18 -21.02
C SER A 39 -9.02 -10.17 -21.46
N LYS A 40 -8.87 -10.77 -22.64
CA LYS A 40 -9.90 -11.62 -23.29
C LYS A 40 -9.66 -13.12 -23.12
N GLU A 41 -8.48 -13.51 -22.71
CA GLU A 41 -8.10 -14.92 -22.52
C GLU A 41 -7.41 -15.10 -21.16
N ILE A 42 -7.25 -16.35 -20.73
CA ILE A 42 -6.61 -16.64 -19.46
C ILE A 42 -5.16 -16.12 -19.41
N GLY A 43 -4.45 -16.17 -20.54
CA GLY A 43 -3.09 -15.67 -20.66
C GLY A 43 -2.06 -16.41 -19.83
N VAL A 44 -2.36 -17.63 -19.39
CA VAL A 44 -1.49 -18.49 -18.58
C VAL A 44 -1.46 -19.87 -19.23
N ASP A 45 -0.26 -20.34 -19.54
CA ASP A 45 -0.03 -21.68 -20.08
C ASP A 45 0.07 -22.69 -18.92
N ILE A 46 -1.06 -23.34 -18.60
CA ILE A 46 -1.19 -24.26 -17.46
C ILE A 46 -0.30 -25.49 -17.65
N GLU A 47 -0.19 -26.00 -18.88
CA GLU A 47 0.58 -27.22 -19.17
C GLU A 47 2.09 -26.96 -19.16
N ASN A 48 2.50 -25.71 -19.39
CA ASN A 48 3.91 -25.31 -19.41
C ASN A 48 4.26 -24.52 -18.14
N ASN A 49 4.10 -25.17 -16.98
CA ASN A 49 4.47 -24.64 -15.67
C ASN A 49 3.85 -23.28 -15.35
N PHE A 50 2.59 -23.07 -15.74
CA PHE A 50 1.82 -21.84 -15.50
C PHE A 50 2.49 -20.58 -16.08
N LYS A 51 3.20 -20.71 -17.18
CA LYS A 51 3.95 -19.60 -17.79
C LYS A 51 2.99 -18.47 -18.21
N PRO A 52 3.14 -17.25 -17.65
CA PRO A 52 2.31 -16.12 -18.04
C PRO A 52 2.70 -15.57 -19.39
N LYS A 53 1.72 -15.15 -20.18
CA LYS A 53 1.88 -14.42 -21.43
C LYS A 53 1.53 -12.96 -21.18
N TYR A 54 2.53 -12.11 -21.11
CA TYR A 54 2.32 -10.68 -20.94
C TYR A 54 2.16 -9.97 -22.28
N GLU A 55 1.36 -8.92 -22.30
CA GLU A 55 1.21 -8.02 -23.42
C GLU A 55 1.19 -6.57 -22.97
N VAL A 56 1.74 -5.67 -23.79
CA VAL A 56 1.67 -4.23 -23.52
C VAL A 56 0.23 -3.76 -23.68
N SER A 57 -0.34 -3.20 -22.61
CA SER A 57 -1.69 -2.66 -22.61
C SER A 57 -1.88 -1.61 -23.70
N ALA A 58 -3.05 -1.58 -24.34
CA ALA A 58 -3.31 -0.73 -25.50
C ALA A 58 -3.06 0.77 -25.21
N ASP A 59 -3.46 1.23 -24.01
CA ASP A 59 -3.26 2.59 -23.52
C ASP A 59 -1.80 2.93 -23.21
N LYS A 60 -0.93 1.91 -23.03
CA LYS A 60 0.50 2.07 -22.72
C LYS A 60 1.42 2.03 -23.93
N LYS A 61 0.92 1.63 -25.11
CA LYS A 61 1.76 1.50 -26.32
C LYS A 61 2.52 2.78 -26.67
N ALA A 62 1.87 3.95 -26.54
CA ALA A 62 2.51 5.23 -26.82
C ALA A 62 3.64 5.55 -25.81
N VAL A 63 3.39 5.26 -24.51
CA VAL A 63 4.38 5.44 -23.43
C VAL A 63 5.57 4.53 -23.65
N VAL A 64 5.34 3.25 -23.90
CA VAL A 64 6.41 2.26 -24.17
C VAL A 64 7.23 2.67 -25.37
N LYS A 65 6.59 3.11 -26.47
CA LYS A 65 7.31 3.61 -27.65
C LYS A 65 8.21 4.80 -27.30
N LYS A 66 7.69 5.80 -26.58
CA LYS A 66 8.46 6.97 -26.13
C LYS A 66 9.66 6.54 -25.29
N LEU A 67 9.43 5.69 -24.27
CA LEU A 67 10.49 5.20 -23.38
C LEU A 67 11.56 4.41 -24.15
N LYS A 68 11.15 3.60 -25.11
CA LYS A 68 12.05 2.83 -25.97
C LYS A 68 12.94 3.73 -26.85
N ASP A 69 12.39 4.80 -27.38
CA ASP A 69 13.16 5.76 -28.17
C ASP A 69 14.14 6.57 -27.32
N LEU A 70 13.78 6.86 -26.05
CA LEU A 70 14.65 7.54 -25.10
C LEU A 70 15.74 6.60 -24.56
N SER A 71 15.41 5.36 -24.23
CA SER A 71 16.38 4.40 -23.69
C SER A 71 17.50 4.08 -24.68
N LYS A 72 17.22 4.09 -25.99
CA LYS A 72 18.23 3.92 -27.03
C LYS A 72 19.24 5.07 -27.12
N LYS A 73 18.89 6.25 -26.62
CA LYS A 73 19.72 7.45 -26.65
C LYS A 73 20.47 7.69 -25.35
N ALA A 74 20.07 7.01 -24.28
CA ALA A 74 20.69 7.10 -22.97
C ALA A 74 21.90 6.16 -22.88
N GLU A 75 22.93 6.59 -22.18
CA GLU A 75 24.08 5.75 -21.82
C GLU A 75 23.71 4.78 -20.69
N MET A 76 22.87 5.23 -19.73
CA MET A 76 22.42 4.48 -18.59
C MET A 76 20.92 4.67 -18.35
N VAL A 77 20.21 3.60 -18.06
CA VAL A 77 18.78 3.60 -17.69
C VAL A 77 18.63 3.21 -16.21
N TRP A 78 17.89 4.04 -15.47
CA TRP A 78 17.63 3.87 -14.05
C TRP A 78 16.16 3.56 -13.84
N LEU A 79 15.86 2.38 -13.29
CA LEU A 79 14.49 1.94 -12.99
C LEU A 79 14.16 2.33 -11.55
N ALA A 80 13.26 3.31 -11.38
CA ALA A 80 12.94 3.95 -10.13
C ALA A 80 11.47 3.70 -9.75
N SER A 81 11.16 2.51 -9.27
CA SER A 81 9.84 2.11 -8.76
C SER A 81 9.94 1.72 -7.28
N ASP A 82 8.80 1.56 -6.61
CA ASP A 82 8.71 1.27 -5.18
C ASP A 82 9.47 -0.01 -4.79
N GLU A 83 9.88 -0.09 -3.53
CA GLU A 83 10.60 -1.24 -2.99
C GLU A 83 9.62 -2.31 -2.50
N ASP A 84 8.76 -2.76 -3.41
CA ASP A 84 7.87 -3.87 -3.18
C ASP A 84 7.79 -4.76 -4.44
N ARG A 85 7.04 -5.86 -4.35
CA ARG A 85 6.89 -6.79 -5.47
C ARG A 85 6.22 -6.17 -6.68
N GLU A 86 5.30 -5.20 -6.50
CA GLU A 86 4.62 -4.52 -7.61
C GLU A 86 5.59 -3.58 -8.34
N GLY A 87 6.37 -2.80 -7.58
CA GLY A 87 7.43 -1.94 -8.14
C GLY A 87 8.52 -2.74 -8.84
N GLU A 88 8.89 -3.90 -8.29
CA GLU A 88 9.88 -4.78 -8.91
C GLU A 88 9.38 -5.39 -10.22
N ALA A 89 8.10 -5.79 -10.29
CA ALA A 89 7.48 -6.26 -11.52
C ALA A 89 7.39 -5.14 -12.57
N ILE A 90 7.11 -3.90 -12.20
CA ILE A 90 7.14 -2.75 -13.11
C ILE A 90 8.55 -2.59 -13.69
N ALA A 91 9.59 -2.62 -12.85
CA ALA A 91 10.98 -2.52 -13.29
C ALA A 91 11.36 -3.65 -14.26
N TRP A 92 10.96 -4.87 -13.94
CA TRP A 92 11.20 -6.04 -14.80
C TRP A 92 10.47 -5.92 -16.13
N HIS A 93 9.18 -5.59 -16.16
CA HIS A 93 8.44 -5.37 -17.41
C HIS A 93 9.06 -4.26 -18.26
N LEU A 94 9.54 -3.18 -17.65
CA LEU A 94 10.27 -2.13 -18.38
C LEU A 94 11.55 -2.68 -18.99
N ALA A 95 12.34 -3.46 -18.26
CA ALA A 95 13.57 -4.04 -18.76
C ALA A 95 13.31 -4.96 -19.98
N GLU A 96 12.30 -5.84 -19.88
CA GLU A 96 11.91 -6.75 -20.96
C GLU A 96 11.37 -6.00 -22.18
N GLU A 97 10.38 -5.11 -22.00
CA GLU A 97 9.72 -4.44 -23.11
C GLU A 97 10.63 -3.43 -23.86
N LEU A 98 11.49 -2.76 -23.12
CA LEU A 98 12.46 -1.84 -23.71
C LEU A 98 13.73 -2.55 -24.21
N LYS A 99 13.87 -3.85 -23.92
CA LYS A 99 15.04 -4.68 -24.23
C LYS A 99 16.32 -4.07 -23.67
N LEU A 100 16.27 -3.70 -22.40
CA LEU A 100 17.41 -3.12 -21.72
C LEU A 100 18.49 -4.18 -21.49
N LYS A 101 19.75 -3.77 -21.57
CA LYS A 101 20.86 -4.64 -21.25
C LYS A 101 21.25 -4.44 -19.77
N GLU A 102 21.64 -5.51 -19.11
CA GLU A 102 22.01 -5.49 -17.70
C GLU A 102 23.20 -4.55 -17.41
N GLU A 103 24.14 -4.48 -18.36
CA GLU A 103 25.34 -3.63 -18.26
C GLU A 103 25.05 -2.13 -18.17
N ASN A 104 23.93 -1.66 -18.76
CA ASN A 104 23.53 -0.26 -18.80
C ASN A 104 22.18 0.00 -18.11
N THR A 105 21.77 -0.90 -17.23
CA THR A 105 20.52 -0.77 -16.46
C THR A 105 20.82 -0.86 -14.98
N LYS A 106 20.27 0.08 -14.21
CA LYS A 106 20.37 0.13 -12.76
C LYS A 106 18.99 0.22 -12.16
N ARG A 107 18.80 -0.45 -11.04
CA ARG A 107 17.59 -0.39 -10.20
C ARG A 107 17.87 0.49 -9.00
N ILE A 108 17.04 1.50 -8.76
CA ILE A 108 17.12 2.35 -7.57
C ILE A 108 15.78 2.35 -6.83
N VAL A 109 15.87 2.44 -5.51
CA VAL A 109 14.72 2.52 -4.60
C VAL A 109 14.91 3.67 -3.63
N PHE A 110 13.82 4.36 -3.32
CA PHE A 110 13.77 5.41 -2.31
C PHE A 110 12.36 5.46 -1.72
N HIS A 111 12.27 5.74 -0.42
CA HIS A 111 11.02 5.76 0.33
C HIS A 111 10.43 7.16 0.46
N GLU A 112 11.21 8.18 0.09
CA GLU A 112 10.80 9.58 0.13
C GLU A 112 11.38 10.36 -1.04
N ILE A 113 10.70 11.42 -1.46
CA ILE A 113 11.12 12.28 -2.58
C ILE A 113 11.86 13.50 -2.02
N THR A 114 12.99 13.23 -1.39
CA THR A 114 13.93 14.26 -0.94
C THR A 114 15.20 14.20 -1.77
N LYS A 115 15.90 15.34 -1.88
CA LYS A 115 17.17 15.42 -2.62
C LYS A 115 18.18 14.39 -2.09
N THR A 116 18.30 14.29 -0.78
CA THR A 116 19.25 13.39 -0.11
C THR A 116 18.94 11.92 -0.38
N ALA A 117 17.66 11.52 -0.27
CA ALA A 117 17.25 10.13 -0.51
C ALA A 117 17.50 9.71 -1.96
N ILE A 118 17.16 10.58 -2.93
CA ILE A 118 17.35 10.31 -4.34
C ILE A 118 18.82 10.24 -4.73
N GLN A 119 19.65 11.15 -4.23
CA GLN A 119 21.09 11.12 -4.48
C GLN A 119 21.72 9.85 -3.89
N LYS A 120 21.36 9.49 -2.66
CA LYS A 120 21.82 8.25 -2.03
C LYS A 120 21.39 7.00 -2.81
N ALA A 121 20.19 6.99 -3.41
CA ALA A 121 19.73 5.89 -4.24
C ALA A 121 20.55 5.75 -5.54
N ILE A 122 20.93 6.85 -6.18
CA ILE A 122 21.82 6.85 -7.34
C ILE A 122 23.22 6.36 -6.99
N GLU A 123 23.73 6.71 -5.81
CA GLU A 123 25.05 6.26 -5.33
C GLU A 123 25.08 4.78 -4.97
N ASN A 124 23.93 4.21 -4.60
CA ASN A 124 23.79 2.82 -4.17
C ASN A 124 22.77 2.05 -5.01
N PRO A 125 23.00 1.88 -6.32
CA PRO A 125 22.10 1.13 -7.18
C PRO A 125 22.20 -0.37 -6.92
N ARG A 126 21.10 -1.07 -7.23
CA ARG A 126 21.05 -2.54 -7.22
C ARG A 126 20.62 -3.11 -8.57
N THR A 127 20.49 -4.40 -8.65
CA THR A 127 19.86 -5.13 -9.76
C THR A 127 18.38 -5.39 -9.45
N ILE A 128 17.64 -5.87 -10.45
CA ILE A 128 16.25 -6.33 -10.26
C ILE A 128 16.26 -7.56 -9.36
N ASP A 129 15.38 -7.56 -8.34
CA ASP A 129 15.17 -8.74 -7.48
C ASP A 129 14.14 -9.69 -8.13
N TYR A 130 14.66 -10.74 -8.77
CA TYR A 130 13.83 -11.74 -9.42
C TYR A 130 12.96 -12.55 -8.44
N ASN A 131 13.28 -12.62 -7.15
CA ASN A 131 12.42 -13.28 -6.17
C ASN A 131 11.13 -12.48 -5.96
N LEU A 132 11.23 -11.15 -5.87
CA LEU A 132 10.07 -10.27 -5.81
C LEU A 132 9.27 -10.28 -7.11
N VAL A 133 9.93 -10.28 -8.27
CA VAL A 133 9.27 -10.43 -9.57
C VAL A 133 8.47 -11.73 -9.64
N ASN A 134 9.10 -12.85 -9.28
CA ASN A 134 8.45 -14.17 -9.28
C ASN A 134 7.28 -14.22 -8.29
N ALA A 135 7.40 -13.61 -7.12
CA ALA A 135 6.33 -13.52 -6.13
C ALA A 135 5.12 -12.73 -6.66
N GLN A 136 5.36 -11.63 -7.39
CA GLN A 136 4.30 -10.87 -8.04
C GLN A 136 3.65 -11.67 -9.18
N GLN A 137 4.44 -12.31 -10.03
CA GLN A 137 3.95 -13.14 -11.12
C GLN A 137 3.09 -14.31 -10.60
N ALA A 138 3.57 -15.03 -9.58
CA ALA A 138 2.83 -16.13 -8.97
C ALA A 138 1.47 -15.64 -8.42
N ARG A 139 1.45 -14.49 -7.76
CA ARG A 139 0.19 -13.88 -7.30
C ARG A 139 -0.71 -13.53 -8.49
N ARG A 140 -0.17 -12.90 -9.54
CA ARG A 140 -0.94 -12.47 -10.71
C ARG A 140 -1.57 -13.67 -11.44
N VAL A 141 -0.79 -14.73 -11.61
CA VAL A 141 -1.24 -16.00 -12.20
C VAL A 141 -2.34 -16.63 -11.34
N LEU A 142 -2.13 -16.73 -10.04
CA LEU A 142 -3.11 -17.31 -9.13
C LEU A 142 -4.44 -16.53 -9.13
N ASP A 143 -4.39 -15.20 -9.08
CA ASP A 143 -5.59 -14.36 -9.14
C ASP A 143 -6.33 -14.52 -10.47
N ARG A 144 -5.59 -14.68 -11.58
CA ARG A 144 -6.15 -14.95 -12.91
C ARG A 144 -6.86 -16.31 -12.96
N LEU A 145 -6.22 -17.37 -12.48
CA LEU A 145 -6.79 -18.72 -12.46
C LEU A 145 -8.06 -18.78 -11.60
N VAL A 146 -7.98 -18.27 -10.37
CA VAL A 146 -9.14 -18.22 -9.46
C VAL A 146 -10.31 -17.44 -10.09
N GLY A 147 -10.03 -16.29 -10.69
CA GLY A 147 -11.07 -15.48 -11.35
C GLY A 147 -11.74 -16.22 -12.52
N TYR A 148 -10.95 -16.85 -13.36
CA TYR A 148 -11.46 -17.56 -14.55
C TYR A 148 -12.23 -18.84 -14.21
N GLU A 149 -11.77 -19.61 -13.21
CA GLU A 149 -12.40 -20.86 -12.83
C GLU A 149 -13.66 -20.68 -11.97
N LEU A 150 -13.63 -19.74 -11.02
CA LEU A 150 -14.72 -19.57 -10.07
C LEU A 150 -15.81 -18.59 -10.54
N SER A 151 -15.50 -17.59 -11.34
CA SER A 151 -16.52 -16.62 -11.80
C SER A 151 -17.63 -17.30 -12.61
N PRO A 152 -17.37 -18.26 -13.54
CA PRO A 152 -18.42 -19.00 -14.24
C PRO A 152 -19.32 -19.81 -13.30
N VAL A 153 -18.79 -20.34 -12.21
CA VAL A 153 -19.59 -21.04 -11.20
C VAL A 153 -20.59 -20.09 -10.54
N LEU A 154 -20.14 -18.87 -10.19
CA LEU A 154 -21.02 -17.84 -9.66
C LEU A 154 -22.10 -17.43 -10.65
N TRP A 155 -21.78 -17.31 -11.94
CA TRP A 155 -22.76 -16.97 -12.98
C TRP A 155 -23.84 -18.03 -13.11
N LYS A 156 -23.44 -19.30 -13.04
CA LYS A 156 -24.36 -20.44 -13.16
C LYS A 156 -25.23 -20.65 -11.91
N LYS A 157 -24.65 -20.42 -10.72
CA LYS A 157 -25.30 -20.81 -9.45
C LYS A 157 -25.92 -19.65 -8.67
N VAL A 158 -25.47 -18.41 -8.91
CA VAL A 158 -25.91 -17.24 -8.18
C VAL A 158 -26.49 -16.20 -9.13
N ARG A 159 -25.65 -15.48 -9.88
CA ARG A 159 -26.09 -14.41 -10.80
C ARG A 159 -25.00 -14.12 -11.83
N ALA A 160 -25.40 -13.86 -13.07
CA ALA A 160 -24.51 -13.40 -14.12
C ALA A 160 -23.86 -12.05 -13.77
N GLY A 161 -22.59 -11.86 -14.18
CA GLY A 161 -21.82 -10.64 -13.96
C GLY A 161 -21.11 -10.56 -12.61
N LEU A 162 -21.26 -11.53 -11.71
CA LEU A 162 -20.45 -11.62 -10.49
C LEU A 162 -19.03 -12.07 -10.83
N SER A 163 -18.07 -11.67 -10.00
CA SER A 163 -16.68 -12.12 -10.12
C SER A 163 -16.19 -12.72 -8.80
N ALA A 164 -15.38 -13.77 -8.91
CA ALA A 164 -14.66 -14.34 -7.78
C ALA A 164 -13.24 -13.78 -7.75
N GLY A 165 -12.73 -13.55 -6.54
CA GLY A 165 -11.35 -13.09 -6.36
C GLY A 165 -10.92 -13.29 -4.92
N ARG A 166 -9.65 -13.70 -4.71
CA ARG A 166 -9.12 -13.99 -3.37
C ARG A 166 -9.20 -12.80 -2.42
N VAL A 167 -8.82 -11.63 -2.88
CA VAL A 167 -8.89 -10.39 -2.09
C VAL A 167 -10.32 -9.89 -1.98
N GLN A 168 -11.05 -9.86 -3.09
CA GLN A 168 -12.43 -9.38 -3.14
C GLN A 168 -13.36 -10.16 -2.22
N SER A 169 -13.28 -11.50 -2.23
CA SER A 169 -14.13 -12.36 -1.40
C SER A 169 -13.88 -12.14 0.09
N VAL A 170 -12.61 -12.00 0.49
CA VAL A 170 -12.25 -11.70 1.89
C VAL A 170 -12.72 -10.30 2.29
N SER A 171 -12.56 -9.30 1.43
CA SER A 171 -13.00 -7.93 1.71
C SER A 171 -14.51 -7.86 1.94
N VAL A 172 -15.30 -8.51 1.09
CA VAL A 172 -16.77 -8.61 1.25
C VAL A 172 -17.12 -9.29 2.55
N ARG A 173 -16.45 -10.40 2.88
CA ARG A 173 -16.67 -11.10 4.14
C ARG A 173 -16.42 -10.21 5.35
N LEU A 174 -15.30 -9.49 5.40
CA LEU A 174 -14.96 -8.62 6.51
C LEU A 174 -15.99 -7.48 6.68
N ILE A 175 -16.47 -6.92 5.55
CA ILE A 175 -17.51 -5.89 5.59
C ILE A 175 -18.82 -6.47 6.16
N VAL A 176 -19.26 -7.63 5.67
CA VAL A 176 -20.50 -8.27 6.14
C VAL A 176 -20.42 -8.67 7.62
N GLU A 177 -19.27 -9.19 8.06
CA GLU A 177 -19.05 -9.53 9.48
C GLU A 177 -19.14 -8.25 10.35
N ARG A 178 -18.54 -7.15 9.91
CA ARG A 178 -18.61 -5.86 10.63
C ARG A 178 -20.02 -5.28 10.65
N GLU A 179 -20.75 -5.32 9.54
CA GLU A 179 -22.15 -4.86 9.52
C GLU A 179 -23.03 -5.68 10.48
N ARG A 180 -22.84 -7.01 10.55
CA ARG A 180 -23.55 -7.85 11.52
C ARG A 180 -23.22 -7.51 12.97
N GLU A 181 -21.97 -7.16 13.26
CA GLU A 181 -21.57 -6.66 14.59
C GLU A 181 -22.27 -5.34 14.93
N ILE A 182 -22.37 -4.43 13.94
CA ILE A 182 -23.04 -3.11 14.10
C ILE A 182 -24.53 -3.33 14.34
N ASP A 183 -25.19 -4.17 13.54
CA ASP A 183 -26.62 -4.48 13.66
C ASP A 183 -26.95 -5.14 15.01
N GLY A 184 -26.05 -5.97 15.53
CA GLY A 184 -26.19 -6.64 16.82
C GLY A 184 -25.74 -5.79 18.02
N PHE A 185 -25.18 -4.61 17.78
CA PHE A 185 -24.62 -3.79 18.85
C PHE A 185 -25.72 -3.09 19.68
N ASN A 186 -25.77 -3.43 20.95
CA ASN A 186 -26.61 -2.71 21.91
C ASN A 186 -25.82 -1.59 22.57
N THR A 187 -26.31 -0.37 22.41
CA THR A 187 -25.69 0.80 23.04
C THR A 187 -25.88 0.75 24.55
N GLU A 188 -24.77 0.71 25.28
CA GLU A 188 -24.78 0.86 26.73
C GLU A 188 -24.19 2.21 27.12
N SER A 189 -24.89 2.93 28.01
CA SER A 189 -24.38 4.16 28.61
C SER A 189 -23.54 3.86 29.83
N SER A 190 -22.46 4.61 30.04
CA SER A 190 -21.72 4.55 31.31
C SER A 190 -21.34 5.94 31.77
N PHE A 191 -21.29 6.11 33.09
CA PHE A 191 -20.98 7.36 33.74
C PHE A 191 -19.60 7.24 34.38
N SER A 192 -18.67 8.13 34.05
CA SER A 192 -17.35 8.23 34.66
C SER A 192 -17.30 9.44 35.60
N ILE A 193 -16.61 9.28 36.71
CA ILE A 193 -16.41 10.37 37.68
C ILE A 193 -14.98 10.87 37.59
N THR A 194 -14.83 12.18 37.49
CA THR A 194 -13.55 12.88 37.54
C THR A 194 -13.61 13.91 38.67
N ALA A 195 -12.62 13.91 39.54
CA ALA A 195 -12.47 14.87 40.61
C ALA A 195 -11.29 15.80 40.36
N GLU A 196 -11.39 17.04 40.78
CA GLU A 196 -10.28 17.97 40.87
C GLU A 196 -9.87 18.12 42.32
N PHE A 197 -8.65 17.72 42.62
CA PHE A 197 -8.08 17.81 43.96
C PHE A 197 -7.14 19.01 44.07
N VAL A 198 -7.21 19.71 45.19
CA VAL A 198 -6.32 20.82 45.53
C VAL A 198 -5.38 20.36 46.62
N ALA A 199 -4.10 20.31 46.35
CA ALA A 199 -3.09 19.95 47.33
C ALA A 199 -2.83 21.12 48.33
N ALA A 200 -2.21 20.81 49.45
CA ALA A 200 -1.90 21.81 50.49
C ALA A 200 -1.03 22.98 49.98
N ASN A 201 -0.28 22.79 48.91
CA ASN A 201 0.53 23.84 48.26
C ASN A 201 -0.25 24.70 47.25
N GLY A 202 -1.57 24.54 47.14
CA GLY A 202 -2.46 25.29 46.25
C GLY A 202 -2.44 24.78 44.79
N LYS A 203 -1.69 23.73 44.45
CA LYS A 203 -1.72 23.13 43.10
C LYS A 203 -2.89 22.17 42.97
N SER A 204 -3.63 22.26 41.85
CA SER A 204 -4.71 21.34 41.54
C SER A 204 -4.25 20.25 40.57
N PHE A 205 -4.87 19.08 40.64
CA PHE A 205 -4.72 18.00 39.67
C PHE A 205 -6.07 17.27 39.52
N LYS A 206 -6.28 16.71 38.32
CA LYS A 206 -7.48 15.92 37.99
C LYS A 206 -7.19 14.45 38.13
N ALA A 207 -8.09 13.72 38.78
CA ALA A 207 -8.05 12.28 38.85
C ALA A 207 -9.37 11.68 38.39
N LYS A 208 -9.32 10.61 37.65
CA LYS A 208 -10.49 9.86 37.15
C LYS A 208 -10.64 8.59 37.98
N LEU A 209 -11.86 8.34 38.46
CA LEU A 209 -12.18 7.06 39.09
C LEU A 209 -12.03 5.92 38.08
N PRO A 210 -11.27 4.84 38.36
CA PRO A 210 -11.10 3.72 37.42
C PRO A 210 -12.39 2.97 37.11
N LYS A 211 -13.38 3.05 38.00
CA LYS A 211 -14.70 2.42 37.89
C LYS A 211 -15.67 3.33 37.14
N ASN A 212 -16.37 2.78 36.14
CA ASN A 212 -17.56 3.44 35.57
C ASN A 212 -18.85 2.90 36.23
N PHE A 213 -19.88 3.71 36.23
CA PHE A 213 -21.22 3.35 36.72
C PHE A 213 -22.17 3.15 35.55
N LYS A 214 -23.13 2.23 35.70
CA LYS A 214 -24.10 1.93 34.63
C LYS A 214 -25.19 2.98 34.53
N THR A 215 -25.57 3.61 35.66
CA THR A 215 -26.62 4.62 35.68
C THR A 215 -26.13 5.92 36.32
N GLN A 216 -26.84 7.00 36.05
CA GLN A 216 -26.58 8.31 36.65
C GLN A 216 -26.81 8.30 38.16
N GLU A 217 -27.84 7.58 38.59
CA GLU A 217 -28.21 7.45 40.00
C GLU A 217 -27.09 6.77 40.80
N GLU A 218 -26.48 5.70 40.27
CA GLU A 218 -25.34 5.05 40.92
C GLU A 218 -24.13 5.99 41.03
N ALA A 219 -23.85 6.77 39.98
CA ALA A 219 -22.75 7.74 39.99
C ALA A 219 -23.03 8.87 40.98
N GLN A 220 -24.27 9.36 41.03
CA GLN A 220 -24.69 10.40 41.97
C GLN A 220 -24.62 9.91 43.42
N ALA A 221 -25.11 8.72 43.71
CA ALA A 221 -25.05 8.12 45.07
C ALA A 221 -23.59 7.96 45.54
N PHE A 222 -22.69 7.60 44.62
CA PHE A 222 -21.25 7.57 44.93
C PHE A 222 -20.70 8.95 45.29
N LEU A 223 -21.06 9.98 44.53
CA LEU A 223 -20.63 11.36 44.80
C LEU A 223 -21.17 11.85 46.14
N GLU A 224 -22.47 11.65 46.43
CA GLU A 224 -23.12 12.03 47.67
C GLU A 224 -22.47 11.38 48.90
N LYS A 225 -22.12 10.09 48.79
CA LYS A 225 -21.44 9.33 49.85
C LYS A 225 -20.04 9.90 50.18
N ASN A 226 -19.40 10.57 49.25
CA ASN A 226 -18.04 11.09 49.38
C ASN A 226 -17.99 12.61 49.65
N ILE A 227 -19.14 13.26 49.89
CA ILE A 227 -19.18 14.67 50.27
C ILE A 227 -18.51 14.82 51.65
N GLY A 228 -17.48 15.65 51.71
CA GLY A 228 -16.72 15.92 52.95
C GLY A 228 -15.72 14.85 53.33
N ALA A 229 -15.49 13.85 52.47
CA ALA A 229 -14.46 12.81 52.69
C ALA A 229 -13.05 13.40 52.57
N GLU A 230 -12.15 12.95 53.43
CA GLU A 230 -10.70 13.21 53.29
C GLU A 230 -10.09 12.22 52.33
N PHE A 231 -9.33 12.76 51.37
CA PHE A 231 -8.60 11.95 50.36
C PHE A 231 -7.10 11.98 50.67
N LYS A 232 -6.47 10.80 50.67
CA LYS A 232 -5.03 10.66 50.88
C LYS A 232 -4.44 9.84 49.74
N VAL A 233 -3.24 10.21 49.28
CA VAL A 233 -2.47 9.40 48.37
C VAL A 233 -1.94 8.19 49.13
N SER A 234 -2.31 6.97 48.71
CA SER A 234 -1.91 5.74 49.39
C SER A 234 -0.65 5.13 48.74
N ASP A 235 -0.52 5.27 47.41
CA ASP A 235 0.59 4.71 46.67
C ASP A 235 0.84 5.47 45.36
N LEU A 236 2.08 5.40 44.85
CA LEU A 236 2.50 5.99 43.58
C LEU A 236 3.20 4.88 42.77
N GLU A 237 2.56 4.43 41.67
CA GLU A 237 3.20 3.60 40.67
C GLU A 237 3.84 4.50 39.59
N THR A 238 5.11 4.28 39.30
CA THR A 238 5.89 5.03 38.27
C THR A 238 6.13 4.17 37.04
#